data_a4743f4b92289427b3633d782bfc6c28
#
_entry.id   a4743f4b92289427b3633d782bfc6c28
#
_cell.length_a   1.000
_cell.length_b   1.000
_cell.length_c   1.000
_cell.angle_alpha   90.00
_cell.angle_beta   90.00
_cell.angle_gamma   90.00
#
_symmetry.space_group_name_H-M   'P 1'
#
loop_
_entity.id
_entity.type
_entity.pdbx_description
1 polymer ?
#
loop_
_entity_poly.entity_id
_entity_poly.type
_entity_poly.pdbx_seq_one_letter_code
_entity_poly.pdbx_strand_id
1 'polypeptide(L)'
;MYHIGQGWLPTVAVALSATFCRLLPLHRLALGPRLRPASAWRAAKRLQQLAVPADVRFNAPMFLKRLECSACGLEHDPSRLQNLCRSCNKPLFTIFDLAAASRTMTRATLVTRERSLWRYREVLPLPADVGPVSLGEGGTPLLRVRTFADDFELWIKDESLNPTQSFKARGMSVAVSMAKHLGATKLAVPSAGNAGGALAAYAARAGVEAHIFMPRDTPRANIVECRELGAHVTLIDGLITDCGAEIARRKGNEGWFDMSTLKEPYRVEGKKTLGYELAEQCDWQLPDVILYPTGGGTGLIGMWKAFDEMQALGWIGTKRPRMFAVQASGCAPIVRAFDAGEKDAAEYPDAHTIASGLRVPKAIGDFLILKILGQSNGGVIAVADEEMIRFARAVGSSEGLFVCPEGAACFAAFKSLRGAGKIASGERAIIFNTGSGIKYLDCYQDQ
;
A
#
# COMPACT_ATOMS: atom_id res chain seq x y z
N MET A 1 -5.68 60.77 -16.22
CA MET A 1 -5.37 61.21 -17.60
C MET A 1 -4.69 60.08 -18.34
N TYR A 2 -5.33 59.61 -19.45
CA TYR A 2 -4.79 58.90 -20.63
C TYR A 2 -4.20 57.48 -20.38
N HIS A 3 -4.37 56.44 -21.19
CA HIS A 3 -5.32 56.20 -22.32
C HIS A 3 -5.34 54.66 -22.53
N ILE A 4 -6.44 54.20 -23.04
CA ILE A 4 -6.82 52.88 -23.51
C ILE A 4 -5.92 52.41 -24.71
N GLY A 5 -5.59 51.15 -24.75
CA GLY A 5 -5.05 50.47 -25.93
C GLY A 5 -5.54 49.03 -26.02
N GLN A 6 -6.54 48.81 -26.90
CA GLN A 6 -7.08 47.49 -27.32
C GLN A 6 -6.13 46.83 -28.30
N GLY A 7 -6.20 45.51 -28.36
CA GLY A 7 -5.81 44.84 -29.59
C GLY A 7 -5.41 43.38 -29.52
N TRP A 8 -6.36 42.53 -29.99
CA TRP A 8 -6.19 41.30 -30.78
C TRP A 8 -5.98 39.96 -30.10
N LEU A 9 -7.08 39.21 -30.05
CA LEU A 9 -7.12 37.73 -30.09
C LEU A 9 -6.89 37.21 -31.53
N PRO A 10 -6.37 36.02 -31.73
CA PRO A 10 -6.79 35.18 -32.83
C PRO A 10 -7.51 33.90 -32.35
N THR A 11 -8.70 33.77 -32.83
CA THR A 11 -9.59 32.62 -32.82
C THR A 11 -8.95 31.46 -33.60
N VAL A 12 -8.80 30.29 -32.93
CA VAL A 12 -8.57 29.03 -33.64
C VAL A 12 -9.83 28.20 -33.53
N ALA A 13 -10.55 28.11 -34.64
CA ALA A 13 -11.69 27.25 -34.86
C ALA A 13 -11.19 25.81 -35.06
N VAL A 14 -11.60 24.86 -34.22
CA VAL A 14 -11.47 23.44 -34.47
C VAL A 14 -12.82 22.94 -34.98
N ALA A 15 -12.85 22.50 -36.22
CA ALA A 15 -13.99 21.89 -36.89
C ALA A 15 -14.25 20.48 -36.30
N LEU A 16 -15.39 20.30 -35.65
CA LEU A 16 -15.95 18.98 -35.34
C LEU A 16 -16.89 18.58 -36.47
N SER A 17 -16.55 17.51 -37.18
CA SER A 17 -17.41 16.89 -38.18
C SER A 17 -18.58 16.19 -37.50
N ALA A 18 -19.77 16.71 -37.75
CA ALA A 18 -21.03 16.07 -37.43
C ALA A 18 -21.36 14.99 -38.47
N THR A 19 -21.32 13.72 -38.04
CA THR A 19 -22.01 12.65 -38.78
C THR A 19 -22.40 11.54 -37.80
N PHE A 20 -23.68 11.28 -37.71
CA PHE A 20 -24.45 10.25 -37.00
C PHE A 20 -25.33 10.77 -35.87
N CYS A 21 -26.41 11.41 -36.30
CA CYS A 21 -27.62 11.45 -35.45
C CYS A 21 -28.84 11.52 -36.40
N ARG A 22 -29.36 10.37 -36.80
CA ARG A 22 -30.73 10.25 -37.34
C ARG A 22 -31.34 8.92 -36.94
N LEU A 23 -32.61 9.04 -36.49
CA LEU A 23 -33.65 8.03 -36.30
C LEU A 23 -33.80 7.51 -34.85
N LEU A 24 -34.73 8.15 -34.12
CA LEU A 24 -36.02 7.58 -33.75
C LEU A 24 -36.86 8.64 -33.00
N PRO A 25 -38.19 8.72 -33.21
CA PRO A 25 -39.02 9.81 -32.72
C PRO A 25 -39.49 9.60 -31.27
N LEU A 26 -39.46 10.69 -30.51
CA LEU A 26 -40.02 10.76 -29.14
C LEU A 26 -41.57 10.74 -29.21
N HIS A 27 -42.16 9.60 -28.86
CA HIS A 27 -43.56 9.57 -28.44
C HIS A 27 -43.66 9.82 -26.93
N ARG A 28 -44.40 10.85 -26.56
CA ARG A 28 -44.82 11.12 -25.19
C ARG A 28 -45.61 9.94 -24.64
N LEU A 29 -45.17 9.34 -23.55
CA LEU A 29 -46.00 8.47 -22.72
C LEU A 29 -46.05 9.04 -21.28
N ALA A 30 -47.26 9.19 -20.84
CA ALA A 30 -47.66 9.74 -19.56
C ALA A 30 -47.16 8.89 -18.40
N LEU A 31 -46.64 9.56 -17.38
CA LEU A 31 -46.23 8.94 -16.12
C LEU A 31 -47.48 8.56 -15.29
N GLY A 32 -47.73 7.25 -15.12
CA GLY A 32 -48.60 6.67 -14.13
C GLY A 32 -47.81 6.17 -12.93
N PRO A 33 -48.40 6.14 -11.70
CA PRO A 33 -47.60 5.94 -10.49
C PRO A 33 -47.45 4.46 -10.09
N ARG A 34 -46.25 4.15 -9.50
CA ARG A 34 -45.91 2.94 -8.73
C ARG A 34 -45.31 1.78 -9.53
N LEU A 35 -43.96 1.81 -9.67
CA LEU A 35 -43.18 0.61 -9.82
C LEU A 35 -42.46 0.28 -8.49
N ARG A 36 -42.69 -0.94 -7.99
CA ARG A 36 -42.07 -1.45 -6.75
C ARG A 36 -40.53 -1.74 -6.97
N PRO A 37 -39.67 -1.52 -5.97
CA PRO A 37 -38.20 -1.63 -6.15
C PRO A 37 -37.67 -3.03 -6.51
N ALA A 38 -38.48 -4.08 -6.38
CA ALA A 38 -38.04 -5.47 -6.60
C ALA A 38 -37.91 -5.88 -8.09
N SER A 39 -38.46 -5.13 -9.04
CA SER A 39 -38.40 -5.48 -10.48
C SER A 39 -37.19 -4.93 -11.18
N ALA A 40 -36.63 -3.81 -10.75
CA ALA A 40 -35.42 -3.21 -11.29
C ALA A 40 -34.16 -4.06 -10.98
N TRP A 41 -34.15 -4.70 -9.83
CA TRP A 41 -33.05 -5.60 -9.42
C TRP A 41 -33.00 -6.92 -10.23
N ARG A 42 -34.11 -7.41 -10.72
CA ARG A 42 -34.16 -8.62 -11.55
C ARG A 42 -33.76 -8.36 -13.00
N ALA A 43 -33.98 -7.16 -13.51
CA ALA A 43 -33.55 -6.76 -14.84
C ALA A 43 -32.02 -6.57 -14.91
N ALA A 44 -31.42 -5.99 -13.87
CA ALA A 44 -29.97 -5.84 -13.77
C ALA A 44 -29.22 -7.19 -13.69
N LYS A 45 -29.80 -8.21 -13.03
CA LYS A 45 -29.21 -9.57 -13.00
C LYS A 45 -29.26 -10.30 -14.34
N ARG A 46 -30.21 -9.99 -15.22
CA ARG A 46 -30.28 -10.62 -16.57
C ARG A 46 -29.29 -10.00 -17.56
N LEU A 47 -28.88 -8.75 -17.39
CA LEU A 47 -27.86 -8.12 -18.23
C LEU A 47 -26.44 -8.56 -17.88
N GLN A 48 -26.22 -9.13 -16.69
CA GLN A 48 -24.93 -9.71 -16.31
C GLN A 48 -24.68 -11.14 -16.83
N GLN A 49 -25.65 -11.74 -17.51
CA GLN A 49 -25.54 -13.11 -18.09
C GLN A 49 -25.35 -13.13 -19.61
N LEU A 50 -24.99 -12.04 -20.23
CA LEU A 50 -24.41 -12.08 -21.59
C LEU A 50 -22.98 -12.58 -21.44
N ALA A 51 -22.85 -13.90 -21.45
CA ALA A 51 -21.56 -14.59 -21.47
C ALA A 51 -20.76 -14.10 -22.69
N VAL A 52 -19.64 -13.46 -22.41
CA VAL A 52 -18.59 -13.27 -23.42
C VAL A 52 -18.14 -14.69 -23.83
N PRO A 53 -18.04 -15.01 -25.11
CA PRO A 53 -17.59 -16.35 -25.54
C PRO A 53 -16.25 -16.68 -24.90
N ALA A 54 -16.11 -17.87 -24.32
CA ALA A 54 -14.95 -18.33 -23.59
C ALA A 54 -13.69 -18.56 -24.44
N ASP A 55 -13.67 -18.21 -25.71
CA ASP A 55 -12.61 -18.57 -26.66
C ASP A 55 -11.87 -17.39 -27.34
N VAL A 56 -11.87 -16.21 -26.73
CA VAL A 56 -10.88 -15.20 -27.11
C VAL A 56 -9.81 -15.16 -26.02
N ARG A 57 -8.92 -16.15 -26.04
CA ARG A 57 -7.64 -16.07 -25.32
C ARG A 57 -6.80 -15.02 -26.03
N PHE A 58 -6.94 -13.76 -25.63
CA PHE A 58 -5.89 -12.79 -25.91
C PHE A 58 -4.65 -13.28 -25.13
N ASN A 59 -3.64 -13.73 -25.84
CA ASN A 59 -2.32 -14.00 -25.27
C ASN A 59 -1.67 -12.67 -24.89
N ALA A 60 -2.24 -11.98 -23.89
CA ALA A 60 -1.57 -10.82 -23.30
C ALA A 60 -0.33 -11.31 -22.55
N PRO A 61 0.84 -10.72 -22.79
CA PRO A 61 2.09 -11.22 -22.20
C PRO A 61 2.00 -11.15 -20.66
N MET A 62 2.14 -12.30 -20.02
CA MET A 62 2.32 -12.39 -18.58
C MET A 62 3.80 -12.20 -18.27
N PHE A 63 4.14 -11.13 -17.53
CA PHE A 63 5.53 -10.83 -17.18
C PHE A 63 5.98 -11.54 -15.90
N LEU A 64 5.07 -12.08 -15.10
CA LEU A 64 5.37 -12.91 -13.92
C LEU A 64 5.92 -14.26 -14.37
N LYS A 65 7.19 -14.55 -14.03
CA LYS A 65 7.87 -15.81 -14.37
C LYS A 65 7.65 -16.90 -13.34
N ARG A 66 7.85 -16.58 -12.06
CA ARG A 66 7.78 -17.53 -10.94
C ARG A 66 7.62 -16.82 -9.61
N LEU A 67 7.32 -17.59 -8.59
CA LEU A 67 7.56 -17.18 -7.21
C LEU A 67 8.89 -17.78 -6.74
N GLU A 68 9.64 -17.06 -5.93
CA GLU A 68 10.93 -17.49 -5.41
C GLU A 68 11.03 -17.19 -3.92
N CYS A 69 11.57 -18.14 -3.17
CA CYS A 69 11.78 -17.94 -1.74
C CYS A 69 12.85 -16.87 -1.49
N SER A 70 12.52 -15.87 -0.69
CA SER A 70 13.42 -14.76 -0.36
C SER A 70 14.64 -15.15 0.47
N ALA A 71 14.69 -16.39 1.02
CA ALA A 71 15.79 -16.89 1.85
C ALA A 71 16.57 -18.01 1.18
N CYS A 72 15.89 -19.06 0.67
CA CYS A 72 16.58 -20.24 0.12
C CYS A 72 16.57 -20.32 -1.41
N GLY A 73 15.93 -19.38 -2.11
CA GLY A 73 15.88 -19.35 -3.58
C GLY A 73 14.99 -20.42 -4.23
N LEU A 74 14.29 -21.27 -3.44
CA LEU A 74 13.43 -22.31 -4.00
C LEU A 74 12.30 -21.69 -4.84
N GLU A 75 12.16 -22.17 -6.07
CA GLU A 75 11.11 -21.74 -6.98
C GLU A 75 9.76 -22.40 -6.65
N HIS A 76 8.70 -21.63 -6.86
CA HIS A 76 7.31 -22.03 -6.64
C HIS A 76 6.45 -21.63 -7.84
N ASP A 77 5.41 -22.41 -8.10
CA ASP A 77 4.46 -22.22 -9.19
C ASP A 77 3.53 -21.02 -8.90
N PRO A 78 3.53 -19.96 -9.72
CA PRO A 78 2.68 -18.79 -9.51
C PRO A 78 1.20 -19.02 -9.85
N SER A 79 0.84 -20.16 -10.46
CA SER A 79 -0.53 -20.46 -10.88
C SER A 79 -1.44 -20.96 -9.76
N ARG A 80 -0.94 -21.05 -8.52
CA ARG A 80 -1.67 -21.58 -7.36
C ARG A 80 -1.62 -20.63 -6.18
N LEU A 81 -2.66 -20.68 -5.36
CA LEU A 81 -2.63 -20.04 -4.04
C LEU A 81 -1.53 -20.64 -3.18
N GLN A 82 -0.63 -19.81 -2.72
CA GLN A 82 0.50 -20.22 -1.88
C GLN A 82 0.73 -19.18 -0.80
N ASN A 83 1.17 -19.65 0.35
CA ASN A 83 1.61 -18.78 1.44
C ASN A 83 3.15 -18.71 1.48
N LEU A 84 3.78 -19.48 2.37
CA LEU A 84 5.22 -19.44 2.60
C LEU A 84 5.94 -20.51 1.77
N CYS A 85 7.26 -20.40 1.71
CA CYS A 85 8.11 -21.41 1.11
C CYS A 85 7.91 -22.78 1.78
N ARG A 86 7.66 -23.80 0.96
CA ARG A 86 7.44 -25.19 1.41
C ARG A 86 8.68 -25.82 2.06
N SER A 87 9.86 -25.26 1.85
CA SER A 87 11.12 -25.79 2.40
C SER A 87 11.52 -25.12 3.71
N CYS A 88 11.43 -23.79 3.80
CA CYS A 88 12.00 -23.05 4.95
C CYS A 88 11.00 -22.09 5.63
N ASN A 89 9.73 -22.10 5.23
CA ASN A 89 8.67 -21.26 5.78
C ASN A 89 8.97 -19.73 5.76
N LYS A 90 9.83 -19.27 4.84
CA LYS A 90 10.12 -17.85 4.64
C LYS A 90 9.26 -17.27 3.52
N PRO A 91 9.12 -15.93 3.44
CA PRO A 91 8.30 -15.26 2.42
C PRO A 91 8.69 -15.58 0.98
N LEU A 92 7.71 -15.57 0.09
CA LEU A 92 7.89 -15.70 -1.34
C LEU A 92 7.84 -14.33 -2.02
N PHE A 93 8.67 -14.14 -3.03
CA PHE A 93 8.66 -12.98 -3.91
C PHE A 93 8.26 -13.37 -5.32
N THR A 94 7.61 -12.46 -6.03
CA THR A 94 7.35 -12.58 -7.47
C THR A 94 8.59 -12.17 -8.25
N ILE A 95 8.93 -12.94 -9.27
CA ILE A 95 10.03 -12.65 -10.20
C ILE A 95 9.45 -12.37 -11.58
N PHE A 96 9.81 -11.20 -12.15
CA PHE A 96 9.29 -10.72 -13.43
C PHE A 96 10.32 -10.85 -14.55
N ASP A 97 9.83 -10.96 -15.79
CA ASP A 97 10.62 -10.74 -16.99
C ASP A 97 10.77 -9.24 -17.26
N LEU A 98 11.75 -8.62 -16.63
CA LEU A 98 12.00 -7.19 -16.78
C LEU A 98 12.40 -6.80 -18.20
N ALA A 99 13.07 -7.70 -18.94
CA ALA A 99 13.44 -7.47 -20.34
C ALA A 99 12.19 -7.44 -21.24
N ALA A 100 11.22 -8.31 -20.99
CA ALA A 100 9.94 -8.27 -21.69
C ALA A 100 9.10 -7.05 -21.24
N ALA A 101 9.02 -6.77 -19.93
CA ALA A 101 8.29 -5.63 -19.38
C ALA A 101 8.80 -4.28 -19.94
N SER A 102 10.11 -4.12 -20.13
CA SER A 102 10.71 -2.89 -20.64
C SER A 102 10.27 -2.51 -22.05
N ARG A 103 9.71 -3.45 -22.81
CA ARG A 103 9.23 -3.18 -24.19
C ARG A 103 7.94 -2.36 -24.20
N THR A 104 7.13 -2.45 -23.16
CA THR A 104 5.83 -1.77 -23.04
C THR A 104 5.77 -0.77 -21.90
N MET A 105 6.57 -0.98 -20.84
CA MET A 105 6.68 -0.09 -19.69
C MET A 105 7.99 0.69 -19.76
N THR A 106 7.90 1.94 -20.19
CA THR A 106 9.01 2.90 -20.23
C THR A 106 8.65 4.14 -19.43
N ARG A 107 9.62 4.96 -19.03
CA ARG A 107 9.35 6.26 -18.40
C ARG A 107 8.40 7.11 -19.24
N ALA A 108 8.56 7.11 -20.56
CA ALA A 108 7.72 7.87 -21.48
C ALA A 108 6.27 7.37 -21.50
N THR A 109 6.07 6.04 -21.53
CA THR A 109 4.70 5.49 -21.52
C THR A 109 3.98 5.69 -20.20
N LEU A 110 4.69 5.81 -19.09
CA LEU A 110 4.07 6.09 -17.78
C LEU A 110 3.42 7.48 -17.74
N VAL A 111 3.96 8.47 -18.43
CA VAL A 111 3.41 9.84 -18.43
C VAL A 111 1.95 9.90 -18.85
N THR A 112 1.55 9.03 -19.80
CA THR A 112 0.19 9.01 -20.36
C THR A 112 -0.77 8.07 -19.62
N ARG A 113 -0.27 7.27 -18.66
CA ARG A 113 -1.10 6.33 -17.91
C ARG A 113 -1.82 7.02 -16.75
N GLU A 114 -2.99 6.50 -16.40
CA GLU A 114 -3.75 6.92 -15.22
C GLU A 114 -2.88 6.89 -13.95
N ARG A 115 -3.06 7.87 -13.06
CA ARG A 115 -2.33 7.96 -11.79
C ARG A 115 -2.92 7.00 -10.76
N SER A 116 -2.61 5.72 -10.92
CA SER A 116 -2.92 4.66 -9.96
C SER A 116 -1.72 3.73 -9.81
N LEU A 117 -1.71 2.84 -8.83
CA LEU A 117 -0.62 1.86 -8.73
C LEU A 117 -0.59 0.91 -9.94
N TRP A 118 -1.74 0.72 -10.62
CA TRP A 118 -1.86 -0.19 -11.76
C TRP A 118 -1.20 0.34 -13.04
N ARG A 119 -0.70 1.58 -13.03
CA ARG A 119 0.14 2.11 -14.12
C ARG A 119 1.45 1.33 -14.31
N TYR A 120 1.89 0.59 -13.28
CA TYR A 120 3.08 -0.26 -13.29
C TYR A 120 2.74 -1.73 -13.49
N ARG A 121 1.66 -2.04 -14.21
CA ARG A 121 1.09 -3.39 -14.30
C ARG A 121 2.05 -4.46 -14.81
N GLU A 122 3.04 -4.13 -15.63
CA GLU A 122 4.04 -5.06 -16.18
C GLU A 122 4.97 -5.64 -15.11
N VAL A 123 5.09 -4.97 -13.98
CA VAL A 123 5.83 -5.43 -12.80
C VAL A 123 4.89 -5.75 -11.63
N LEU A 124 3.62 -6.02 -11.93
CA LEU A 124 2.63 -6.51 -10.98
C LEU A 124 2.16 -7.91 -11.41
N PRO A 125 1.76 -8.77 -10.45
CA PRO A 125 1.59 -10.21 -10.73
C PRO A 125 0.32 -10.55 -11.51
N LEU A 126 -0.65 -9.63 -11.63
CA LEU A 126 -1.93 -9.89 -12.26
C LEU A 126 -1.78 -9.97 -13.79
N PRO A 127 -2.32 -11.00 -14.47
CA PRO A 127 -2.30 -11.08 -15.92
C PRO A 127 -2.92 -9.86 -16.58
N ALA A 128 -2.41 -9.48 -17.76
CA ALA A 128 -2.79 -8.24 -18.43
C ALA A 128 -4.25 -8.21 -18.91
N ASP A 129 -4.84 -9.36 -19.18
CA ASP A 129 -6.25 -9.55 -19.59
C ASP A 129 -7.21 -9.61 -18.40
N VAL A 130 -6.69 -9.66 -17.17
CA VAL A 130 -7.50 -9.68 -15.94
C VAL A 130 -7.64 -8.26 -15.39
N GLY A 131 -8.89 -7.81 -15.22
CA GLY A 131 -9.18 -6.53 -14.59
C GLY A 131 -8.83 -6.54 -13.10
N PRO A 132 -8.13 -5.50 -12.59
CA PRO A 132 -7.77 -5.44 -11.17
C PRO A 132 -8.98 -5.11 -10.27
N VAL A 133 -8.93 -5.58 -9.05
CA VAL A 133 -9.77 -5.11 -7.97
C VAL A 133 -9.17 -3.80 -7.45
N SER A 134 -9.71 -2.67 -7.90
CA SER A 134 -9.19 -1.34 -7.61
C SER A 134 -10.26 -0.41 -7.05
N LEU A 135 -9.86 0.50 -6.19
CA LEU A 135 -10.62 1.62 -5.64
C LEU A 135 -9.91 2.97 -5.93
N GLY A 136 -8.91 2.98 -6.83
CA GLY A 136 -8.13 4.17 -7.21
C GLY A 136 -6.90 4.42 -6.34
N GLU A 137 -6.35 3.38 -5.72
CA GLU A 137 -5.14 3.46 -4.88
C GLU A 137 -3.88 3.83 -5.68
N GLY A 138 -2.97 4.51 -5.01
CA GLY A 138 -1.75 5.06 -5.62
C GLY A 138 -1.92 6.51 -6.05
N GLY A 139 -0.91 7.08 -6.70
CA GLY A 139 -0.91 8.49 -7.11
C GLY A 139 -0.94 9.47 -5.95
N THR A 140 -0.50 9.07 -4.76
CA THR A 140 -0.53 9.88 -3.55
C THR A 140 0.48 11.02 -3.60
N PRO A 141 0.22 12.16 -2.91
CA PRO A 141 1.09 13.34 -3.01
C PRO A 141 2.44 13.12 -2.33
N LEU A 142 3.43 13.79 -2.89
CA LEU A 142 4.73 14.06 -2.28
C LEU A 142 4.78 15.56 -1.99
N LEU A 143 4.73 15.95 -0.71
CA LEU A 143 4.60 17.33 -0.26
C LEU A 143 5.90 17.80 0.38
N ARG A 144 6.35 19.00 0.05
CA ARG A 144 7.50 19.62 0.72
C ARG A 144 7.09 20.08 2.11
N VAL A 145 7.85 19.68 3.12
CA VAL A 145 7.67 20.14 4.50
C VAL A 145 8.30 21.51 4.65
N ARG A 146 7.62 22.46 5.30
CA ARG A 146 8.03 23.86 5.42
C ARG A 146 8.65 24.20 6.77
N THR A 147 8.11 23.67 7.86
CA THR A 147 8.38 24.14 9.23
C THR A 147 9.39 23.28 10.01
N PHE A 148 9.67 22.06 9.58
CA PHE A 148 10.64 21.17 10.25
C PHE A 148 11.95 21.04 9.48
N ALA A 149 12.05 21.72 8.36
CA ALA A 149 13.11 21.49 7.39
C ALA A 149 14.31 22.44 7.57
N ASP A 150 14.12 23.69 8.03
CA ASP A 150 15.17 24.74 8.05
C ASP A 150 16.07 24.67 6.79
N ASP A 151 17.34 24.25 6.95
CA ASP A 151 18.30 24.06 5.85
C ASP A 151 18.24 22.67 5.17
N PHE A 152 17.16 21.88 5.39
CA PHE A 152 17.02 20.53 4.87
C PHE A 152 15.96 20.45 3.76
N GLU A 153 16.19 19.55 2.80
CA GLU A 153 15.19 19.21 1.81
C GLU A 153 14.32 18.04 2.33
N LEU A 154 13.32 18.39 3.17
CA LEU A 154 12.42 17.41 3.78
C LEU A 154 11.09 17.35 3.02
N TRP A 155 10.65 16.13 2.71
CA TRP A 155 9.39 15.84 2.04
C TRP A 155 8.60 14.78 2.80
N ILE A 156 7.27 14.83 2.69
CA ILE A 156 6.36 13.81 3.19
C ILE A 156 5.65 13.12 2.03
N LYS A 157 5.75 11.80 1.97
CA LYS A 157 4.92 10.95 1.12
C LYS A 157 3.65 10.63 1.90
N ASP A 158 2.54 11.26 1.51
CA ASP A 158 1.29 11.15 2.25
C ASP A 158 0.39 10.04 1.70
N GLU A 159 0.48 8.87 2.31
CA GLU A 159 -0.31 7.68 1.98
C GLU A 159 -1.71 7.65 2.63
N SER A 160 -2.05 8.67 3.43
CA SER A 160 -3.37 8.78 4.07
C SER A 160 -4.50 9.00 3.06
N LEU A 161 -4.16 9.47 1.85
CA LEU A 161 -5.12 9.74 0.78
C LEU A 161 -5.47 8.50 -0.07
N ASN A 162 -4.90 7.35 0.23
CA ASN A 162 -5.37 6.09 -0.38
C ASN A 162 -6.80 5.74 0.08
N PRO A 163 -7.52 4.91 -0.70
CA PRO A 163 -8.72 4.24 -0.20
C PRO A 163 -8.44 3.58 1.15
N THR A 164 -9.45 3.60 2.04
CA THR A 164 -9.30 3.18 3.44
C THR A 164 -8.22 3.94 4.22
N GLN A 165 -7.87 5.15 3.75
CA GLN A 165 -7.02 6.15 4.42
C GLN A 165 -5.67 5.59 4.90
N SER A 166 -5.09 4.64 4.15
CA SER A 166 -3.76 4.12 4.48
C SER A 166 -3.08 3.43 3.30
N PHE A 167 -1.74 3.35 3.35
CA PHE A 167 -0.93 2.64 2.36
C PHE A 167 -1.27 1.14 2.23
N LYS A 168 -2.07 0.57 3.15
CA LYS A 168 -2.48 -0.83 3.09
C LYS A 168 -3.33 -1.13 1.85
N ALA A 169 -4.05 -0.13 1.33
CA ALA A 169 -4.80 -0.21 0.08
C ALA A 169 -3.95 -0.76 -1.07
N ARG A 170 -2.73 -0.24 -1.26
CA ARG A 170 -1.83 -0.69 -2.33
C ARG A 170 -1.60 -2.21 -2.31
N GLY A 171 -1.28 -2.75 -1.15
CA GLY A 171 -1.03 -4.18 -1.01
C GLY A 171 -2.28 -5.03 -1.13
N MET A 172 -3.41 -4.56 -0.59
CA MET A 172 -4.66 -5.32 -0.65
C MET A 172 -5.27 -5.32 -2.03
N SER A 173 -5.16 -4.24 -2.80
CA SER A 173 -5.58 -4.23 -4.22
C SER A 173 -4.91 -5.35 -5.01
N VAL A 174 -3.59 -5.45 -4.95
CA VAL A 174 -2.85 -6.48 -5.70
C VAL A 174 -3.12 -7.88 -5.17
N ALA A 175 -3.08 -8.07 -3.84
CA ALA A 175 -3.23 -9.39 -3.24
C ALA A 175 -4.65 -9.95 -3.37
N VAL A 176 -5.69 -9.12 -3.23
CA VAL A 176 -7.08 -9.56 -3.44
C VAL A 176 -7.35 -9.83 -4.92
N SER A 177 -6.78 -9.03 -5.84
CA SER A 177 -6.88 -9.29 -7.28
C SER A 177 -6.30 -10.65 -7.63
N MET A 178 -5.10 -10.96 -7.13
CA MET A 178 -4.45 -12.25 -7.36
C MET A 178 -5.18 -13.41 -6.66
N ALA A 179 -5.59 -13.24 -5.41
CA ALA A 179 -6.32 -14.27 -4.68
C ALA A 179 -7.63 -14.64 -5.41
N LYS A 180 -8.39 -13.64 -5.87
CA LYS A 180 -9.59 -13.85 -6.68
C LYS A 180 -9.28 -14.52 -8.01
N HIS A 181 -8.26 -14.07 -8.74
CA HIS A 181 -7.82 -14.67 -10.00
C HIS A 181 -7.44 -16.15 -9.83
N LEU A 182 -6.79 -16.49 -8.72
CA LEU A 182 -6.40 -17.86 -8.38
C LEU A 182 -7.53 -18.69 -7.69
N GLY A 183 -8.76 -18.16 -7.65
CA GLY A 183 -9.94 -18.88 -7.21
C GLY A 183 -10.23 -18.83 -5.70
N ALA A 184 -9.60 -17.96 -4.92
CA ALA A 184 -9.96 -17.77 -3.52
C ALA A 184 -11.34 -17.13 -3.39
N THR A 185 -12.20 -17.73 -2.57
CA THR A 185 -13.55 -17.23 -2.25
C THR A 185 -13.67 -16.67 -0.85
N LYS A 186 -12.71 -17.01 0.03
CA LYS A 186 -12.66 -16.58 1.42
C LYS A 186 -11.24 -16.16 1.80
N LEU A 187 -11.10 -14.98 2.35
CA LEU A 187 -9.81 -14.39 2.74
C LEU A 187 -9.79 -14.16 4.25
N ALA A 188 -8.66 -14.42 4.92
CA ALA A 188 -8.51 -14.15 6.33
C ALA A 188 -7.24 -13.33 6.62
N VAL A 189 -7.31 -12.36 7.57
CA VAL A 189 -6.15 -11.56 7.97
C VAL A 189 -6.15 -11.25 9.47
N PRO A 190 -5.00 -11.38 10.17
CA PRO A 190 -4.80 -10.79 11.47
C PRO A 190 -4.46 -9.30 11.29
N SER A 191 -5.10 -8.42 12.05
CA SER A 191 -4.87 -6.98 11.90
C SER A 191 -5.19 -6.21 13.17
N ALA A 192 -4.24 -5.43 13.66
CA ALA A 192 -4.48 -4.44 14.72
C ALA A 192 -4.93 -3.07 14.17
N GLY A 193 -5.51 -3.02 12.94
CA GLY A 193 -5.99 -1.76 12.35
C GLY A 193 -6.08 -1.76 10.83
N ASN A 194 -5.34 -0.89 10.17
CA ASN A 194 -5.46 -0.53 8.75
C ASN A 194 -5.45 -1.70 7.74
N ALA A 195 -4.81 -2.83 8.04
CA ALA A 195 -4.81 -3.97 7.12
C ALA A 195 -6.17 -4.67 7.07
N GLY A 196 -6.90 -4.66 8.19
CA GLY A 196 -8.28 -5.17 8.24
C GLY A 196 -9.22 -4.35 7.38
N GLY A 197 -9.26 -3.02 7.59
CA GLY A 197 -10.11 -2.12 6.79
C GLY A 197 -9.80 -2.22 5.29
N ALA A 198 -8.52 -2.27 4.93
CA ALA A 198 -8.15 -2.45 3.53
C ALA A 198 -8.60 -3.81 2.98
N LEU A 199 -8.43 -4.93 3.71
CA LEU A 199 -8.95 -6.22 3.24
C LEU A 199 -10.46 -6.19 3.09
N ALA A 200 -11.19 -5.65 4.06
CA ALA A 200 -12.66 -5.54 4.01
C ALA A 200 -13.13 -4.80 2.74
N ALA A 201 -12.54 -3.64 2.44
CA ALA A 201 -12.89 -2.82 1.28
C ALA A 201 -12.65 -3.55 -0.05
N TYR A 202 -11.44 -4.12 -0.22
CA TYR A 202 -11.10 -4.79 -1.47
C TYR A 202 -11.79 -6.14 -1.64
N ALA A 203 -12.06 -6.87 -0.55
CA ALA A 203 -12.86 -8.10 -0.60
C ALA A 203 -14.32 -7.81 -0.96
N ALA A 204 -14.94 -6.79 -0.39
CA ALA A 204 -16.27 -6.31 -0.78
C ALA A 204 -16.31 -5.93 -2.27
N ARG A 205 -15.31 -5.15 -2.75
CA ARG A 205 -15.18 -4.78 -4.16
C ARG A 205 -15.01 -5.99 -5.09
N ALA A 206 -14.33 -7.04 -4.60
CA ALA A 206 -14.10 -8.27 -5.34
C ALA A 206 -15.29 -9.23 -5.32
N GLY A 207 -16.24 -9.07 -4.40
CA GLY A 207 -17.30 -10.05 -4.12
C GLY A 207 -16.75 -11.32 -3.47
N VAL A 208 -15.74 -11.20 -2.60
CA VAL A 208 -15.05 -12.28 -1.87
C VAL A 208 -15.30 -12.09 -0.37
N GLU A 209 -15.48 -13.18 0.37
CA GLU A 209 -15.73 -13.16 1.81
C GLU A 209 -14.46 -12.81 2.59
N ALA A 210 -14.55 -11.88 3.55
CA ALA A 210 -13.43 -11.45 4.37
C ALA A 210 -13.63 -11.77 5.85
N HIS A 211 -12.62 -12.41 6.47
CA HIS A 211 -12.55 -12.73 7.90
C HIS A 211 -11.37 -11.98 8.53
N ILE A 212 -11.66 -11.13 9.50
CA ILE A 212 -10.66 -10.25 10.11
C ILE A 212 -10.58 -10.55 11.59
N PHE A 213 -9.39 -10.95 12.03
CA PHE A 213 -9.08 -11.24 13.43
C PHE A 213 -8.32 -10.08 14.01
N MET A 214 -8.87 -9.46 15.07
CA MET A 214 -8.32 -8.25 15.65
C MET A 214 -8.11 -8.41 17.16
N PRO A 215 -7.00 -7.90 17.71
CA PRO A 215 -6.92 -7.66 19.14
C PRO A 215 -8.11 -6.84 19.64
N ARG A 216 -8.64 -7.14 20.83
CA ARG A 216 -9.81 -6.46 21.40
C ARG A 216 -9.57 -4.96 21.60
N ASP A 217 -8.33 -4.56 21.85
CA ASP A 217 -7.88 -3.18 22.02
C ASP A 217 -7.54 -2.44 20.71
N THR A 218 -7.91 -3.03 19.57
CA THR A 218 -7.78 -2.36 18.27
C THR A 218 -8.61 -1.07 18.26
N PRO A 219 -8.08 0.06 17.73
CA PRO A 219 -8.81 1.34 17.64
C PRO A 219 -10.22 1.16 17.07
N ARG A 220 -11.23 1.73 17.75
CA ARG A 220 -12.65 1.54 17.43
C ARG A 220 -12.97 1.85 15.97
N ALA A 221 -12.36 2.90 15.41
CA ALA A 221 -12.58 3.30 14.01
C ALA A 221 -12.28 2.15 13.03
N ASN A 222 -11.20 1.39 13.27
CA ASN A 222 -10.82 0.26 12.42
C ASN A 222 -11.78 -0.94 12.55
N ILE A 223 -12.31 -1.20 13.75
CA ILE A 223 -13.29 -2.26 13.96
C ILE A 223 -14.60 -1.93 13.24
N VAL A 224 -15.08 -0.69 13.39
CA VAL A 224 -16.30 -0.19 12.72
C VAL A 224 -16.12 -0.25 11.22
N GLU A 225 -15.02 0.29 10.67
CA GLU A 225 -14.72 0.25 9.23
C GLU A 225 -14.84 -1.17 8.66
N CYS A 226 -14.23 -2.16 9.32
CA CYS A 226 -14.28 -3.54 8.83
C CYS A 226 -15.72 -4.09 8.81
N ARG A 227 -16.50 -3.82 9.83
CA ARG A 227 -17.89 -4.29 9.93
C ARG A 227 -18.80 -3.64 8.90
N GLU A 228 -18.71 -2.31 8.76
CA GLU A 228 -19.52 -1.55 7.79
C GLU A 228 -19.17 -1.89 6.33
N LEU A 229 -17.94 -2.35 6.07
CA LEU A 229 -17.53 -2.88 4.77
C LEU A 229 -17.89 -4.37 4.56
N GLY A 230 -18.67 -4.96 5.49
CA GLY A 230 -19.27 -6.30 5.37
C GLY A 230 -18.32 -7.45 5.73
N ALA A 231 -17.20 -7.19 6.41
CA ALA A 231 -16.30 -8.25 6.85
C ALA A 231 -16.74 -8.91 8.16
N HIS A 232 -16.45 -10.21 8.30
CA HIS A 232 -16.61 -10.95 9.56
C HIS A 232 -15.47 -10.61 10.51
N VAL A 233 -15.75 -9.84 11.56
CA VAL A 233 -14.75 -9.41 12.55
C VAL A 233 -14.82 -10.29 13.80
N THR A 234 -13.70 -10.95 14.11
CA THR A 234 -13.50 -11.70 15.37
C THR A 234 -12.51 -10.96 16.23
N LEU A 235 -12.92 -10.59 17.47
CA LEU A 235 -12.05 -9.95 18.46
C LEU A 235 -11.40 -11.02 19.32
N ILE A 236 -10.06 -10.93 19.48
CA ILE A 236 -9.23 -11.87 20.25
C ILE A 236 -8.66 -11.14 21.46
N ASP A 237 -8.69 -11.81 22.60
CA ASP A 237 -8.01 -11.36 23.82
C ASP A 237 -6.52 -11.74 23.71
N GLY A 238 -5.69 -10.83 23.18
CA GLY A 238 -4.28 -11.07 22.88
C GLY A 238 -3.72 -10.09 21.88
N LEU A 239 -2.57 -10.38 21.32
CA LEU A 239 -1.86 -9.58 20.33
C LEU A 239 -2.17 -10.03 18.89
N ILE A 240 -1.61 -9.34 17.92
CA ILE A 240 -1.72 -9.70 16.51
C ILE A 240 -1.13 -11.08 16.20
N THR A 241 -0.16 -11.54 16.97
CA THR A 241 0.41 -12.89 16.91
C THR A 241 -0.64 -13.95 17.24
N ASP A 242 -1.46 -13.73 18.27
CA ASP A 242 -2.54 -14.64 18.68
C ASP A 242 -3.65 -14.69 17.61
N CYS A 243 -4.00 -13.54 17.04
CA CYS A 243 -4.90 -13.49 15.89
C CYS A 243 -4.36 -14.33 14.70
N GLY A 244 -3.06 -14.25 14.45
CA GLY A 244 -2.39 -15.03 13.40
C GLY A 244 -2.37 -16.54 13.69
N ALA A 245 -2.20 -16.93 14.96
CA ALA A 245 -2.26 -18.32 15.42
C ALA A 245 -3.68 -18.89 15.24
N GLU A 246 -4.72 -18.12 15.55
CA GLU A 246 -6.11 -18.53 15.37
C GLU A 246 -6.46 -18.76 13.89
N ILE A 247 -6.00 -17.89 12.99
CA ILE A 247 -6.16 -18.12 11.55
C ILE A 247 -5.43 -19.40 11.12
N ALA A 248 -4.18 -19.60 11.55
CA ALA A 248 -3.40 -20.78 11.18
C ALA A 248 -4.09 -22.08 11.63
N ARG A 249 -4.70 -22.07 12.83
CA ARG A 249 -5.43 -23.20 13.38
C ARG A 249 -6.70 -23.55 12.61
N ARG A 250 -7.43 -22.54 12.08
CA ARG A 250 -8.76 -22.71 11.48
C ARG A 250 -8.76 -22.77 9.95
N LYS A 251 -7.80 -22.12 9.29
CA LYS A 251 -7.84 -21.88 7.83
C LYS A 251 -8.10 -23.11 6.97
N GLY A 252 -7.60 -24.28 7.37
CA GLY A 252 -7.79 -25.52 6.63
C GLY A 252 -9.25 -26.00 6.60
N ASN A 253 -9.93 -25.92 7.74
CA ASN A 253 -11.33 -26.33 7.89
C ASN A 253 -12.30 -25.30 7.30
N GLU A 254 -11.95 -24.03 7.36
CA GLU A 254 -12.79 -22.92 6.92
C GLU A 254 -12.61 -22.57 5.44
N GLY A 255 -11.56 -23.09 4.79
CA GLY A 255 -11.22 -22.78 3.40
C GLY A 255 -10.68 -21.35 3.21
N TRP A 256 -10.07 -20.75 4.23
CA TRP A 256 -9.52 -19.39 4.14
C TRP A 256 -8.16 -19.37 3.47
N PHE A 257 -7.97 -18.40 2.55
CA PHE A 257 -6.63 -18.02 2.14
C PHE A 257 -6.06 -17.00 3.14
N ASP A 258 -4.92 -17.32 3.74
CA ASP A 258 -4.25 -16.49 4.75
C ASP A 258 -3.55 -15.31 4.10
N MET A 259 -4.13 -14.11 4.31
CA MET A 259 -3.65 -12.82 3.81
C MET A 259 -2.68 -12.11 4.78
N SER A 260 -2.08 -12.83 5.72
CA SER A 260 -1.14 -12.24 6.69
C SER A 260 0.05 -11.58 5.99
N THR A 261 0.61 -10.56 6.64
CA THR A 261 1.77 -9.80 6.16
C THR A 261 2.95 -10.72 5.83
N LEU A 262 3.42 -10.70 4.58
CA LEU A 262 4.52 -11.53 4.04
C LEU A 262 4.30 -13.06 4.13
N LYS A 263 3.12 -13.51 4.56
CA LYS A 263 2.76 -14.93 4.44
C LYS A 263 2.14 -15.27 3.08
N GLU A 264 1.71 -14.26 2.33
CA GLU A 264 1.31 -14.39 0.92
C GLU A 264 2.21 -13.46 0.06
N PRO A 265 2.46 -13.77 -1.21
CA PRO A 265 3.52 -13.11 -1.98
C PRO A 265 3.12 -11.77 -2.62
N TYR A 266 1.83 -11.38 -2.59
CA TYR A 266 1.33 -10.32 -3.47
C TYR A 266 1.14 -8.96 -2.79
N ARG A 267 0.96 -8.91 -1.46
CA ARG A 267 0.85 -7.63 -0.74
C ARG A 267 2.12 -6.78 -0.85
N VAL A 268 3.29 -7.42 -0.85
CA VAL A 268 4.56 -6.71 -1.02
C VAL A 268 4.69 -6.12 -2.41
N GLU A 269 4.12 -6.74 -3.44
CA GLU A 269 4.13 -6.23 -4.80
C GLU A 269 3.31 -4.95 -4.96
N GLY A 270 2.14 -4.89 -4.32
CA GLY A 270 1.39 -3.63 -4.23
C GLY A 270 2.16 -2.54 -3.49
N LYS A 271 2.89 -2.88 -2.40
CA LYS A 271 3.76 -1.94 -1.67
C LYS A 271 4.98 -1.50 -2.47
N LYS A 272 5.50 -2.35 -3.33
CA LYS A 272 6.59 -2.05 -4.25
C LYS A 272 6.32 -0.77 -5.06
N THR A 273 5.05 -0.51 -5.41
CA THR A 273 4.66 0.69 -6.16
C THR A 273 4.96 2.01 -5.43
N LEU A 274 5.15 1.99 -4.10
CA LEU A 274 5.67 3.14 -3.35
C LEU A 274 7.04 3.59 -3.88
N GLY A 275 7.93 2.63 -4.16
CA GLY A 275 9.27 2.92 -4.68
C GLY A 275 9.24 3.43 -6.12
N TYR A 276 8.43 2.82 -6.99
CA TYR A 276 8.24 3.28 -8.36
C TYR A 276 7.67 4.70 -8.42
N GLU A 277 6.60 4.93 -7.67
CA GLU A 277 5.92 6.23 -7.63
C GLU A 277 6.81 7.33 -7.03
N LEU A 278 7.56 6.99 -5.99
CA LEU A 278 8.52 7.92 -5.39
C LEU A 278 9.62 8.31 -6.38
N ALA A 279 10.20 7.32 -7.09
CA ALA A 279 11.21 7.58 -8.11
C ALA A 279 10.67 8.48 -9.23
N GLU A 280 9.45 8.22 -9.71
CA GLU A 280 8.78 9.03 -10.72
C GLU A 280 8.55 10.47 -10.24
N GLN A 281 8.08 10.64 -8.99
CA GLN A 281 7.84 11.97 -8.38
C GLN A 281 9.13 12.74 -8.08
N CYS A 282 10.25 12.05 -7.98
CA CYS A 282 11.60 12.63 -7.81
C CYS A 282 12.39 12.70 -9.12
N ASP A 283 11.72 12.72 -10.29
CA ASP A 283 12.35 12.76 -11.60
C ASP A 283 13.42 11.66 -11.79
N TRP A 284 13.15 10.46 -11.23
CA TRP A 284 14.00 9.25 -11.27
C TRP A 284 15.35 9.42 -10.53
N GLN A 285 15.47 10.45 -9.71
CA GLN A 285 16.58 10.66 -8.80
C GLN A 285 16.13 10.36 -7.37
N LEU A 286 16.51 9.19 -6.87
CA LEU A 286 16.13 8.77 -5.52
C LEU A 286 16.62 9.77 -4.46
N PRO A 287 15.90 9.93 -3.35
CA PRO A 287 16.34 10.75 -2.23
C PRO A 287 17.60 10.16 -1.56
N ASP A 288 18.25 10.93 -0.73
CA ASP A 288 19.41 10.47 0.05
C ASP A 288 18.97 9.62 1.26
N VAL A 289 17.82 9.95 1.83
CA VAL A 289 17.31 9.32 3.06
C VAL A 289 15.82 9.03 2.96
N ILE A 290 15.40 7.85 3.40
CA ILE A 290 14.00 7.47 3.60
C ILE A 290 13.79 7.04 5.06
N LEU A 291 12.87 7.70 5.76
CA LEU A 291 12.39 7.30 7.07
C LEU A 291 11.04 6.59 6.92
N TYR A 292 11.00 5.33 7.33
CA TYR A 292 9.81 4.49 7.11
C TYR A 292 9.31 3.85 8.41
N PRO A 293 8.02 4.03 8.78
CA PRO A 293 7.45 3.42 9.98
C PRO A 293 7.36 1.91 9.78
N THR A 294 8.06 1.16 10.63
CA THR A 294 8.36 -0.24 10.38
C THR A 294 7.79 -1.17 11.47
N GLY A 295 6.58 -1.70 11.22
CA GLY A 295 6.07 -2.87 11.92
C GLY A 295 6.50 -4.16 11.18
N GLY A 296 5.65 -4.70 10.31
CA GLY A 296 5.98 -5.87 9.47
C GLY A 296 6.90 -5.59 8.27
N GLY A 297 7.33 -4.35 8.03
CA GLY A 297 8.36 -3.96 7.06
C GLY A 297 8.01 -4.05 5.57
N THR A 298 6.77 -4.41 5.18
CA THR A 298 6.43 -4.66 3.77
C THR A 298 6.66 -3.47 2.84
N GLY A 299 6.47 -2.24 3.30
CA GLY A 299 6.71 -1.06 2.47
C GLY A 299 8.19 -0.81 2.23
N LEU A 300 9.02 -0.94 3.27
CA LEU A 300 10.48 -0.85 3.20
C LEU A 300 11.04 -1.92 2.25
N ILE A 301 10.62 -3.18 2.44
CA ILE A 301 11.02 -4.32 1.59
C ILE A 301 10.53 -4.11 0.14
N GLY A 302 9.28 -3.68 -0.04
CA GLY A 302 8.72 -3.43 -1.37
C GLY A 302 9.44 -2.32 -2.12
N MET A 303 9.74 -1.19 -1.47
CA MET A 303 10.51 -0.11 -2.08
C MET A 303 11.92 -0.56 -2.49
N TRP A 304 12.61 -1.33 -1.65
CA TRP A 304 13.92 -1.85 -1.98
C TRP A 304 13.88 -2.75 -3.23
N LYS A 305 12.89 -3.66 -3.29
CA LYS A 305 12.66 -4.48 -4.48
C LYS A 305 12.38 -3.63 -5.73
N ALA A 306 11.59 -2.53 -5.60
CA ALA A 306 11.35 -1.61 -6.70
C ALA A 306 12.65 -0.95 -7.19
N PHE A 307 13.55 -0.57 -6.29
CA PHE A 307 14.83 0.03 -6.66
C PHE A 307 15.70 -0.97 -7.42
N ASP A 308 15.73 -2.24 -7.02
CA ASP A 308 16.47 -3.29 -7.75
C ASP A 308 15.89 -3.51 -9.15
N GLU A 309 14.57 -3.58 -9.29
CA GLU A 309 13.88 -3.70 -10.58
C GLU A 309 14.13 -2.48 -11.48
N MET A 310 14.02 -1.25 -10.95
CA MET A 310 14.26 -0.03 -11.71
C MET A 310 15.72 0.12 -12.13
N GLN A 311 16.68 -0.35 -11.34
CA GLN A 311 18.08 -0.40 -11.74
C GLN A 311 18.27 -1.40 -12.88
N ALA A 312 17.67 -2.58 -12.81
CA ALA A 312 17.73 -3.58 -13.89
C ALA A 312 17.05 -3.09 -15.17
N LEU A 313 16.02 -2.24 -15.07
CA LEU A 313 15.37 -1.55 -16.19
C LEU A 313 16.19 -0.37 -16.73
N GLY A 314 17.31 0.00 -16.09
CA GLY A 314 18.10 1.17 -16.46
C GLY A 314 17.45 2.52 -16.17
N TRP A 315 16.43 2.55 -15.27
CA TRP A 315 15.69 3.77 -14.95
C TRP A 315 16.35 4.62 -13.88
N ILE A 316 17.10 3.99 -12.98
CA ILE A 316 17.90 4.62 -11.93
C ILE A 316 19.31 4.06 -11.92
N GLY A 317 20.26 4.82 -11.34
CA GLY A 317 21.63 4.38 -11.12
C GLY A 317 21.78 3.42 -9.94
N THR A 318 23.02 3.24 -9.50
CA THR A 318 23.37 2.35 -8.37
C THR A 318 23.20 3.00 -7.00
N LYS A 319 23.11 4.35 -6.93
CA LYS A 319 22.90 5.08 -5.67
C LYS A 319 21.54 4.70 -5.07
N ARG A 320 21.55 4.31 -3.81
CA ARG A 320 20.33 3.95 -3.04
C ARG A 320 20.13 4.92 -1.88
N PRO A 321 18.88 5.18 -1.49
CA PRO A 321 18.61 5.89 -0.24
C PRO A 321 19.15 5.12 0.95
N ARG A 322 19.62 5.81 1.96
CA ARG A 322 19.79 5.23 3.29
C ARG A 322 18.40 5.02 3.90
N MET A 323 18.08 3.77 4.22
CA MET A 323 16.77 3.38 4.76
C MET A 323 16.81 3.40 6.29
N PHE A 324 15.97 4.19 6.91
CA PHE A 324 15.81 4.20 8.37
C PHE A 324 14.49 3.55 8.76
N ALA A 325 14.58 2.46 9.54
CA ALA A 325 13.40 1.82 10.12
C ALA A 325 13.03 2.50 11.43
N VAL A 326 11.82 3.07 11.49
CA VAL A 326 11.28 3.74 12.68
C VAL A 326 10.31 2.80 13.38
N GLN A 327 10.54 2.54 14.67
CA GLN A 327 9.69 1.71 15.52
C GLN A 327 9.22 2.48 16.77
N ALA A 328 8.26 1.92 17.52
CA ALA A 328 7.86 2.44 18.81
C ALA A 328 8.77 1.90 19.90
N SER A 329 9.13 2.70 20.91
CA SER A 329 9.97 2.27 22.03
C SER A 329 9.38 1.08 22.82
N GLY A 330 8.04 0.99 22.90
CA GLY A 330 7.34 -0.14 23.51
C GLY A 330 7.20 -1.38 22.62
N CYS A 331 7.68 -1.33 21.34
CA CYS A 331 7.71 -2.48 20.44
C CYS A 331 8.78 -2.28 19.35
N ALA A 332 10.05 -2.56 19.67
CA ALA A 332 11.19 -2.27 18.82
C ALA A 332 12.10 -3.49 18.55
N PRO A 333 11.56 -4.62 18.02
CA PRO A 333 12.36 -5.83 17.79
C PRO A 333 13.48 -5.62 16.77
N ILE A 334 13.23 -4.84 15.71
CA ILE A 334 14.23 -4.56 14.66
C ILE A 334 15.35 -3.66 15.18
N VAL A 335 15.02 -2.67 16.02
CA VAL A 335 16.03 -1.80 16.66
C VAL A 335 16.97 -2.65 17.52
N ARG A 336 16.41 -3.50 18.39
CA ARG A 336 17.22 -4.39 19.26
C ARG A 336 18.14 -5.32 18.46
N ALA A 337 17.61 -5.94 17.42
CA ALA A 337 18.40 -6.86 16.58
C ALA A 337 19.50 -6.14 15.79
N PHE A 338 19.19 -4.96 15.23
CA PHE A 338 20.17 -4.16 14.48
C PHE A 338 21.31 -3.68 15.36
N ASP A 339 21.02 -3.16 16.55
CA ASP A 339 22.01 -2.68 17.51
C ASP A 339 22.89 -3.83 18.06
N ALA A 340 22.33 -5.05 18.14
CA ALA A 340 23.07 -6.25 18.51
C ALA A 340 23.83 -6.89 17.35
N GLY A 341 23.70 -6.39 16.12
CA GLY A 341 24.34 -6.95 14.91
C GLY A 341 23.77 -8.32 14.48
N GLU A 342 22.53 -8.62 14.90
CA GLU A 342 21.85 -9.88 14.60
C GLU A 342 21.24 -9.90 13.18
N LYS A 343 21.05 -11.10 12.65
CA LYS A 343 20.46 -11.30 11.30
C LYS A 343 18.95 -11.49 11.34
N ASP A 344 18.38 -11.91 12.47
CA ASP A 344 16.97 -12.14 12.73
C ASP A 344 16.59 -11.46 14.04
N ALA A 345 15.40 -10.90 14.15
CA ALA A 345 14.94 -10.27 15.40
C ALA A 345 14.27 -11.32 16.31
N ALA A 346 14.60 -11.32 17.60
CA ALA A 346 13.85 -12.05 18.61
C ALA A 346 12.45 -11.43 18.78
N GLU A 347 11.49 -12.20 19.29
CA GLU A 347 10.18 -11.68 19.66
C GLU A 347 10.31 -10.63 20.78
N TYR A 348 9.56 -9.53 20.64
CA TYR A 348 9.57 -8.44 21.61
C TYR A 348 8.57 -8.72 22.72
N PRO A 349 8.99 -8.85 23.96
CA PRO A 349 8.07 -9.11 25.08
C PRO A 349 7.24 -7.86 25.39
N ASP A 350 6.06 -8.06 25.96
CA ASP A 350 5.17 -7.01 26.51
C ASP A 350 4.95 -5.83 25.53
N ALA A 351 4.79 -6.16 24.24
CA ALA A 351 4.67 -5.16 23.18
C ALA A 351 3.46 -4.25 23.35
N HIS A 352 3.70 -2.97 23.52
CA HIS A 352 2.69 -1.94 23.67
C HIS A 352 3.06 -0.66 22.91
N THR A 353 2.11 0.04 22.35
CA THR A 353 2.23 1.39 21.75
C THR A 353 0.87 1.84 21.25
N ILE A 354 0.63 3.15 21.24
CA ILE A 354 -0.53 3.78 20.59
C ILE A 354 -0.51 3.62 19.07
N ALA A 355 0.68 3.49 18.47
CA ALA A 355 0.87 3.27 17.05
C ALA A 355 0.61 1.80 16.69
N SER A 356 -0.67 1.40 16.57
CA SER A 356 -1.06 0.01 16.37
C SER A 356 -0.39 -0.66 15.15
N GLY A 357 -0.05 0.11 14.12
CA GLY A 357 0.69 -0.37 12.94
C GLY A 357 2.16 -0.70 13.21
N LEU A 358 2.74 -0.22 14.32
CA LEU A 358 4.09 -0.54 14.78
C LEU A 358 4.10 -1.68 15.83
N ARG A 359 2.96 -2.04 16.42
CA ARG A 359 2.86 -3.11 17.41
C ARG A 359 2.94 -4.50 16.77
N VAL A 360 4.12 -4.84 16.28
CA VAL A 360 4.44 -6.13 15.65
C VAL A 360 5.61 -6.78 16.38
N PRO A 361 5.34 -7.59 17.40
CA PRO A 361 6.39 -8.19 18.27
C PRO A 361 7.38 -9.06 17.50
N LYS A 362 6.91 -9.75 16.46
CA LYS A 362 7.70 -10.60 15.57
C LYS A 362 7.28 -10.41 14.11
N ALA A 363 8.14 -9.84 13.32
CA ALA A 363 7.93 -9.70 11.88
C ALA A 363 8.51 -10.92 11.14
N ILE A 364 7.76 -11.53 10.24
CA ILE A 364 8.23 -12.68 9.45
C ILE A 364 9.35 -12.31 8.45
N GLY A 365 9.41 -11.02 8.08
CA GLY A 365 10.42 -10.46 7.18
C GLY A 365 11.55 -9.71 7.88
N ASP A 366 11.79 -9.96 9.18
CA ASP A 366 12.80 -9.29 9.99
C ASP A 366 14.21 -9.35 9.36
N PHE A 367 14.63 -10.53 8.91
CA PHE A 367 15.92 -10.74 8.23
C PHE A 367 16.06 -9.90 6.94
N LEU A 368 14.97 -9.69 6.19
CA LEU A 368 14.97 -8.84 5.00
C LEU A 368 15.13 -7.36 5.38
N ILE A 369 14.43 -6.92 6.42
CA ILE A 369 14.54 -5.55 6.93
C ILE A 369 15.99 -5.29 7.36
N LEU A 370 16.56 -6.14 8.22
CA LEU A 370 17.93 -6.00 8.72
C LEU A 370 18.97 -6.01 7.58
N LYS A 371 18.79 -6.92 6.59
CA LYS A 371 19.64 -6.96 5.39
C LYS A 371 19.59 -5.64 4.61
N ILE A 372 18.39 -5.09 4.39
CA ILE A 372 18.21 -3.82 3.65
C ILE A 372 18.84 -2.65 4.41
N LEU A 373 18.65 -2.58 5.71
CA LEU A 373 19.25 -1.53 6.54
C LEU A 373 20.79 -1.54 6.44
N GLY A 374 21.40 -2.73 6.50
CA GLY A 374 22.84 -2.88 6.30
C GLY A 374 23.30 -2.51 4.87
N GLN A 375 22.59 -2.99 3.83
CA GLN A 375 22.93 -2.71 2.44
C GLN A 375 22.76 -1.24 2.06
N SER A 376 21.84 -0.54 2.68
CA SER A 376 21.58 0.89 2.43
C SER A 376 22.47 1.84 3.23
N ASN A 377 23.34 1.34 4.10
CA ASN A 377 24.04 2.14 5.11
C ASN A 377 23.05 3.02 5.92
N GLY A 378 21.86 2.51 6.13
CA GLY A 378 20.80 3.14 6.90
C GLY A 378 20.91 2.87 8.40
N GLY A 379 19.79 2.79 9.08
CA GLY A 379 19.77 2.53 10.51
C GLY A 379 18.38 2.36 11.08
N VAL A 380 18.33 2.43 12.40
CA VAL A 380 17.10 2.21 13.17
C VAL A 380 16.91 3.32 14.19
N ILE A 381 15.66 3.53 14.58
CA ILE A 381 15.34 4.42 15.71
C ILE A 381 14.03 3.99 16.35
N ALA A 382 13.99 4.00 17.69
CA ALA A 382 12.77 3.83 18.48
C ALA A 382 12.27 5.19 18.97
N VAL A 383 10.96 5.42 18.89
CA VAL A 383 10.29 6.67 19.29
C VAL A 383 9.25 6.37 20.36
N ALA A 384 9.22 7.18 21.41
CA ALA A 384 8.23 7.07 22.48
C ALA A 384 6.85 7.56 22.03
N ASP A 385 5.79 7.02 22.62
CA ASP A 385 4.40 7.34 22.26
C ASP A 385 4.08 8.82 22.49
N GLU A 386 4.61 9.44 23.55
CA GLU A 386 4.47 10.88 23.86
C GLU A 386 5.07 11.75 22.77
N GLU A 387 6.23 11.33 22.22
CA GLU A 387 6.86 12.05 21.12
C GLU A 387 6.00 11.93 19.83
N MET A 388 5.38 10.78 19.57
CA MET A 388 4.48 10.59 18.42
C MET A 388 3.29 11.57 18.54
N ILE A 389 2.64 11.68 19.68
CA ILE A 389 1.53 12.63 19.90
C ILE A 389 2.00 14.07 19.75
N ARG A 390 3.13 14.41 20.35
CA ARG A 390 3.72 15.76 20.25
C ARG A 390 3.99 16.16 18.80
N PHE A 391 4.60 15.27 18.01
CA PHE A 391 4.88 15.55 16.61
C PHE A 391 3.63 15.50 15.74
N ALA A 392 2.65 14.64 16.01
CA ALA A 392 1.38 14.65 15.27
C ALA A 392 0.64 15.99 15.43
N ARG A 393 0.59 16.54 16.65
CA ARG A 393 0.02 17.86 16.93
C ARG A 393 0.82 18.99 16.25
N ALA A 394 2.16 18.93 16.33
CA ALA A 394 3.02 19.93 15.71
C ALA A 394 2.89 19.92 14.17
N VAL A 395 2.91 18.75 13.53
CA VAL A 395 2.70 18.62 12.08
C VAL A 395 1.29 19.07 11.68
N GLY A 396 0.27 18.69 12.47
CA GLY A 396 -1.11 19.13 12.24
C GLY A 396 -1.24 20.63 12.21
N SER A 397 -0.69 21.33 13.21
CA SER A 397 -0.81 22.78 13.35
C SER A 397 0.08 23.57 12.39
N SER A 398 1.20 23.01 11.91
CA SER A 398 2.16 23.73 11.07
C SER A 398 2.08 23.38 9.57
N GLU A 399 1.80 22.12 9.24
CA GLU A 399 1.72 21.63 7.87
C GLU A 399 0.27 21.37 7.40
N GLY A 400 -0.71 21.38 8.30
CA GLY A 400 -2.12 21.09 7.99
C GLY A 400 -2.39 19.61 7.68
N LEU A 401 -1.53 18.69 8.17
CA LEU A 401 -1.62 17.27 7.91
C LEU A 401 -1.96 16.51 9.20
N PHE A 402 -3.12 15.88 9.25
CA PHE A 402 -3.48 15.02 10.38
C PHE A 402 -2.89 13.61 10.19
N VAL A 403 -1.61 13.48 10.52
CA VAL A 403 -0.83 12.26 10.35
C VAL A 403 -1.18 11.21 11.41
N CYS A 404 -1.04 9.93 11.06
CA CYS A 404 -1.14 8.85 12.05
C CYS A 404 0.08 8.84 12.99
N PRO A 405 -0.01 8.20 14.18
CA PRO A 405 1.12 8.08 15.12
C PRO A 405 2.38 7.50 14.47
N GLU A 406 2.23 6.52 13.57
CA GLU A 406 3.34 5.92 12.81
C GLU A 406 4.05 6.95 11.91
N GLY A 407 3.29 7.83 11.24
CA GLY A 407 3.83 8.93 10.44
C GLY A 407 4.53 9.97 11.32
N ALA A 408 3.89 10.33 12.43
CA ALA A 408 4.46 11.26 13.42
C ALA A 408 5.77 10.74 14.02
N ALA A 409 5.90 9.44 14.26
CA ALA A 409 7.16 8.81 14.69
C ALA A 409 8.31 9.11 13.73
N CYS A 410 8.06 9.16 12.41
CA CYS A 410 9.09 9.47 11.43
C CYS A 410 9.55 10.94 11.50
N PHE A 411 8.68 11.88 11.86
CA PHE A 411 9.08 13.27 12.12
C PHE A 411 9.96 13.39 13.37
N ALA A 412 9.58 12.71 14.47
CA ALA A 412 10.39 12.65 15.67
C ALA A 412 11.77 12.00 15.38
N ALA A 413 11.78 10.90 14.63
CA ALA A 413 12.99 10.22 14.18
C ALA A 413 13.89 11.15 13.34
N PHE A 414 13.32 11.87 12.37
CA PHE A 414 14.06 12.84 11.55
C PHE A 414 14.77 13.88 12.41
N LYS A 415 14.04 14.49 13.35
CA LYS A 415 14.63 15.48 14.27
C LYS A 415 15.80 14.89 15.07
N SER A 416 15.64 13.68 15.60
CA SER A 416 16.67 13.02 16.40
C SER A 416 17.91 12.65 15.54
N LEU A 417 17.70 12.09 14.35
CA LEU A 417 18.78 11.72 13.43
C LEU A 417 19.55 12.91 12.91
N ARG A 418 18.85 14.03 12.63
CA ARG A 418 19.47 15.30 12.30
C ARG A 418 20.33 15.82 13.45
N GLY A 419 19.78 15.88 14.67
CA GLY A 419 20.51 16.32 15.85
C GLY A 419 21.75 15.49 16.17
N ALA A 420 21.73 14.20 15.82
CA ALA A 420 22.85 13.28 15.94
C ALA A 420 23.83 13.35 14.75
N GLY A 421 23.66 14.27 13.79
CA GLY A 421 24.50 14.39 12.59
C GLY A 421 24.39 13.20 11.62
N LYS A 422 23.36 12.35 11.76
CA LYS A 422 23.13 11.19 10.87
C LYS A 422 22.47 11.60 9.55
N ILE A 423 21.83 12.76 9.47
CA ILE A 423 21.29 13.36 8.26
C ILE A 423 21.98 14.73 8.12
N ALA A 424 22.72 14.91 7.03
CA ALA A 424 23.49 16.11 6.78
C ALA A 424 22.62 17.21 6.12
N SER A 425 23.04 18.47 6.29
CA SER A 425 22.46 19.59 5.54
C SER A 425 22.63 19.37 4.04
N GLY A 426 21.61 19.70 3.25
CA GLY A 426 21.58 19.50 1.80
C GLY A 426 21.17 18.09 1.34
N GLU A 427 21.03 17.13 2.25
CA GLU A 427 20.46 15.82 1.88
C GLU A 427 18.93 15.90 1.74
N ARG A 428 18.40 15.25 0.69
CA ARG A 428 16.97 15.09 0.49
C ARG A 428 16.46 13.92 1.33
N ALA A 429 15.62 14.22 2.32
CA ALA A 429 14.98 13.22 3.18
C ALA A 429 13.49 13.12 2.87
N ILE A 430 12.97 11.89 2.87
CA ILE A 430 11.54 11.61 2.70
C ILE A 430 11.01 10.82 3.90
N ILE A 431 9.95 11.37 4.48
CA ILE A 431 9.15 10.75 5.54
C ILE A 431 7.90 10.14 4.90
N PHE A 432 7.50 8.94 5.35
CA PHE A 432 6.24 8.33 4.97
C PHE A 432 5.19 8.52 6.06
N ASN A 433 4.10 9.25 5.74
CA ASN A 433 2.87 9.19 6.50
C ASN A 433 2.02 8.02 5.96
N THR A 434 1.93 6.93 6.70
CA THR A 434 1.34 5.68 6.21
C THR A 434 -0.17 5.55 6.43
N GLY A 435 -0.78 6.50 7.11
CA GLY A 435 -2.22 6.52 7.35
C GLY A 435 -2.73 7.84 7.91
N SER A 436 -4.06 7.95 8.03
CA SER A 436 -4.73 9.13 8.58
C SER A 436 -4.81 9.09 10.11
N GLY A 437 -4.60 10.22 10.77
CA GLY A 437 -4.83 10.41 12.20
C GLY A 437 -6.29 10.18 12.62
N ILE A 438 -7.25 10.33 11.69
CA ILE A 438 -8.68 10.08 11.97
C ILE A 438 -8.93 8.65 12.48
N LYS A 439 -8.10 7.68 12.11
CA LYS A 439 -8.23 6.30 12.60
C LYS A 439 -7.70 6.06 14.00
N TYR A 440 -7.12 7.08 14.61
CA TYR A 440 -6.44 7.03 15.91
C TYR A 440 -6.96 8.10 16.88
N LEU A 441 -8.23 8.50 16.75
CA LEU A 441 -8.83 9.58 17.56
C LEU A 441 -8.69 9.32 19.07
N ASP A 442 -8.77 8.06 19.48
CA ASP A 442 -8.62 7.66 20.88
C ASP A 442 -7.25 8.05 21.48
N CYS A 443 -6.22 8.26 20.63
CA CYS A 443 -4.89 8.69 21.06
C CYS A 443 -4.78 10.21 21.32
N TYR A 444 -5.78 10.99 20.90
CA TYR A 444 -5.77 12.45 20.94
C TYR A 444 -6.81 13.03 21.92
N GLN A 445 -7.48 12.18 22.69
CA GLN A 445 -8.39 12.65 23.74
C GLN A 445 -7.61 13.46 24.78
N ASP A 446 -8.20 14.59 25.22
CA ASP A 446 -7.56 15.50 26.17
C ASP A 446 -7.20 14.76 27.46
N GLN A 447 -5.93 14.81 27.82
CA GLN A 447 -5.43 14.50 29.15
C GLN A 447 -5.66 15.68 30.06
#